data_8a624252e80097c3eeb0f36e692d6f8e
#
_entry.id   8a624252e80097c3eeb0f36e692d6f8e
#
_cell.length_a   1.000
_cell.length_b   1.000
_cell.length_c   1.000
_cell.angle_alpha   90.00
_cell.angle_beta   90.00
_cell.angle_gamma   90.00
#
_symmetry.space_group_name_H-M   'P 1'
#
loop_
_entity.id
_entity.type
_entity.pdbx_description
1 polymer ?
#
loop_
_entity_poly.entity_id
_entity_poly.type
_entity_poly.pdbx_seq_one_letter_code
_entity_poly.pdbx_strand_id
1 'polypeptide(L)'
;MQNHAKVVIIGGGVVGCSILYHLSKFGMKDCVLLERNELTSGSSWHAAGNVHVISNDPNISRMMAYTIGLYKEIEKESGHSVGFKPSGGFYLASNEVWADYLKRERSKARYMGLDQEFISLEEVKKKHPLIDPSRYLLALWDPIDGEVDPSGVTYAFAKAAKVHGGKYYTHTVVKDTKQRQDGSWDVITDKGNINAAVSYTHLTLPTKA
;
A
#
# COMPACT_ATOMS: atom_id res chain seq x y z
N MET A 1 10.57 19.86 17.07
CA MET A 1 10.96 18.92 16.01
C MET A 1 12.47 18.70 16.08
N GLN A 2 12.98 17.49 15.82
CA GLN A 2 14.43 17.28 15.79
C GLN A 2 15.07 17.98 14.58
N ASN A 3 16.35 18.37 14.71
CA ASN A 3 17.09 19.07 13.66
C ASN A 3 18.04 18.18 12.85
N HIS A 4 18.08 16.89 13.19
CA HIS A 4 18.86 15.86 12.49
C HIS A 4 18.05 14.58 12.35
N ALA A 5 18.21 13.88 11.22
CA ALA A 5 17.64 12.57 10.97
C ALA A 5 18.55 11.77 10.06
N LYS A 6 18.54 10.44 10.18
CA LYS A 6 19.22 9.58 9.23
C LYS A 6 18.44 9.54 7.91
N VAL A 7 17.11 9.40 7.98
CA VAL A 7 16.22 9.42 6.82
C VAL A 7 15.05 10.35 7.09
N VAL A 8 14.78 11.26 6.16
CA VAL A 8 13.56 12.07 6.14
C VAL A 8 12.67 11.59 5.00
N ILE A 9 11.43 11.24 5.33
CA ILE A 9 10.39 10.81 4.39
C ILE A 9 9.40 11.96 4.25
N ILE A 10 9.13 12.39 3.04
CA ILE A 10 8.22 13.51 2.75
C ILE A 10 6.91 12.96 2.19
N GLY A 11 5.83 13.15 2.94
CA GLY A 11 4.48 12.73 2.59
C GLY A 11 3.91 11.64 3.48
N GLY A 12 2.76 11.92 4.12
CA GLY A 12 2.05 11.06 5.06
C GLY A 12 0.95 10.19 4.43
N GLY A 13 1.09 9.85 3.15
CA GLY A 13 0.24 8.84 2.51
C GLY A 13 0.69 7.41 2.86
N VAL A 14 -0.05 6.42 2.34
CA VAL A 14 0.20 4.99 2.62
C VAL A 14 1.64 4.57 2.31
N VAL A 15 2.22 5.07 1.22
CA VAL A 15 3.60 4.73 0.82
C VAL A 15 4.62 5.29 1.81
N GLY A 16 4.52 6.58 2.17
CA GLY A 16 5.43 7.18 3.14
C GLY A 16 5.34 6.52 4.52
N CYS A 17 4.13 6.23 4.99
CA CYS A 17 3.92 5.53 6.26
C CYS A 17 4.43 4.09 6.22
N SER A 18 4.27 3.38 5.09
CA SER A 18 4.84 2.04 4.89
C SER A 18 6.36 2.05 4.89
N ILE A 19 6.99 3.04 4.22
CA ILE A 19 8.46 3.20 4.24
C ILE A 19 8.95 3.46 5.66
N LEU A 20 8.31 4.38 6.39
CA LEU A 20 8.66 4.66 7.78
C LEU A 20 8.59 3.38 8.64
N TYR A 21 7.50 2.61 8.49
CA TYR A 21 7.32 1.36 9.21
C TYR A 21 8.42 0.35 8.92
N HIS A 22 8.68 0.06 7.63
CA HIS A 22 9.65 -0.96 7.27
C HIS A 22 11.08 -0.56 7.66
N LEU A 23 11.48 0.69 7.45
CA LEU A 23 12.79 1.19 7.89
C LEU A 23 12.95 1.05 9.40
N SER A 24 11.94 1.46 10.17
CA SER A 24 11.97 1.37 11.63
C SER A 24 11.99 -0.08 12.10
N LYS A 25 11.17 -0.97 11.51
CA LYS A 25 11.12 -2.39 11.81
C LYS A 25 12.44 -3.09 11.51
N PHE A 26 13.14 -2.71 10.45
CA PHE A 26 14.48 -3.21 10.13
C PHE A 26 15.60 -2.60 10.98
N GLY A 27 15.25 -1.86 12.04
CA GLY A 27 16.20 -1.33 13.01
C GLY A 27 16.88 -0.02 12.61
N MET A 28 16.41 0.64 11.54
CA MET A 28 16.91 1.96 11.17
C MET A 28 16.31 3.00 12.11
N LYS A 29 17.11 3.45 13.07
CA LYS A 29 16.74 4.52 14.01
C LYS A 29 16.86 5.89 13.33
N ASP A 30 16.22 6.89 13.93
CA ASP A 30 16.23 8.28 13.43
C ASP A 30 15.62 8.48 12.05
N CYS A 31 14.57 7.70 11.74
CA CYS A 31 13.69 7.94 10.60
C CYS A 31 12.56 8.90 11.00
N VAL A 32 12.32 9.89 10.15
CA VAL A 32 11.29 10.91 10.37
C VAL A 32 10.44 11.04 9.12
N LEU A 33 9.13 11.07 9.30
CA LEU A 33 8.19 11.41 8.23
C LEU A 33 7.59 12.78 8.49
N LEU A 34 7.51 13.59 7.45
CA LEU A 34 6.91 14.93 7.46
C LEU A 34 5.69 14.95 6.55
N GLU A 35 4.57 15.41 7.10
CA GLU A 35 3.33 15.59 6.36
C GLU A 35 2.81 17.03 6.57
N ARG A 36 2.44 17.67 5.46
CA ARG A 36 1.97 19.07 5.49
C ARG A 36 0.60 19.26 6.15
N ASN A 37 -0.25 18.25 6.05
CA ASN A 37 -1.60 18.24 6.63
C ASN A 37 -1.73 17.08 7.63
N GLU A 38 -2.88 16.44 7.68
CA GLU A 38 -3.08 15.16 8.37
C GLU A 38 -2.58 13.99 7.50
N LEU A 39 -2.25 12.87 8.15
CA LEU A 39 -1.99 11.63 7.41
C LEU A 39 -3.19 11.31 6.52
N THR A 40 -2.95 10.70 5.39
CA THR A 40 -3.96 10.30 4.39
C THR A 40 -4.54 11.42 3.55
N SER A 41 -4.37 12.69 3.90
CA SER A 41 -5.03 13.84 3.26
C SER A 41 -4.77 14.02 1.76
N GLY A 42 -3.81 13.29 1.19
CA GLY A 42 -3.57 13.22 -0.26
C GLY A 42 -4.42 12.15 -0.93
N SER A 43 -3.80 11.36 -1.81
CA SER A 43 -4.50 10.33 -2.61
C SER A 43 -4.94 9.10 -1.80
N SER A 44 -4.37 8.84 -0.62
CA SER A 44 -4.61 7.58 0.11
C SER A 44 -6.07 7.40 0.51
N TRP A 45 -6.74 8.42 1.02
CA TRP A 45 -8.13 8.30 1.45
C TRP A 45 -9.14 8.17 0.29
N HIS A 46 -8.73 8.51 -0.94
CA HIS A 46 -9.56 8.37 -2.14
C HIS A 46 -9.49 6.97 -2.76
N ALA A 47 -8.60 6.10 -2.27
CA ALA A 47 -8.43 4.77 -2.83
C ALA A 47 -9.70 3.91 -2.58
N ALA A 48 -10.04 3.05 -3.55
CA ALA A 48 -11.20 2.16 -3.44
C ALA A 48 -11.05 1.10 -2.35
N GLY A 49 -9.81 0.82 -1.91
CA GLY A 49 -9.54 -0.15 -0.87
C GLY A 49 -9.50 -1.60 -1.35
N ASN A 50 -9.66 -1.88 -2.62
CA ASN A 50 -9.54 -3.24 -3.14
C ASN A 50 -8.08 -3.72 -3.04
N VAL A 51 -7.91 -4.92 -2.53
CA VAL A 51 -6.62 -5.61 -2.48
C VAL A 51 -6.73 -6.94 -3.21
N HIS A 52 -5.77 -7.21 -4.08
CA HIS A 52 -5.73 -8.41 -4.91
C HIS A 52 -4.29 -8.89 -5.06
N VAL A 53 -4.11 -10.16 -5.36
CA VAL A 53 -2.79 -10.78 -5.43
C VAL A 53 -2.32 -10.98 -6.86
N ILE A 54 -3.25 -11.19 -7.78
CA ILE A 54 -2.88 -11.50 -9.14
C ILE A 54 -2.34 -10.28 -9.89
N SER A 55 -1.20 -10.46 -10.52
CA SER A 55 -0.57 -9.47 -11.41
C SER A 55 0.12 -10.21 -12.56
N ASN A 56 0.29 -9.52 -13.68
CA ASN A 56 1.08 -10.03 -14.81
C ASN A 56 2.56 -10.24 -14.46
N ASP A 57 3.06 -9.55 -13.45
CA ASP A 57 4.43 -9.68 -12.94
C ASP A 57 4.45 -10.51 -11.65
N PRO A 58 5.21 -11.64 -11.62
CA PRO A 58 5.30 -12.50 -10.44
C PRO A 58 5.89 -11.79 -9.21
N ASN A 59 6.77 -10.81 -9.38
CA ASN A 59 7.34 -10.07 -8.25
C ASN A 59 6.29 -9.15 -7.63
N ILE A 60 5.47 -8.50 -8.45
CA ILE A 60 4.34 -7.70 -7.98
C ILE A 60 3.34 -8.59 -7.23
N SER A 61 2.99 -9.76 -7.76
CA SER A 61 2.11 -10.71 -7.05
C SER A 61 2.67 -11.13 -5.70
N ARG A 62 3.98 -11.39 -5.60
CA ARG A 62 4.63 -11.71 -4.31
C ARG A 62 4.56 -10.54 -3.33
N MET A 63 4.77 -9.31 -3.80
CA MET A 63 4.64 -8.10 -2.96
C MET A 63 3.20 -7.90 -2.47
N MET A 64 2.21 -8.15 -3.33
CA MET A 64 0.79 -8.08 -2.95
C MET A 64 0.43 -9.15 -1.92
N ALA A 65 0.85 -10.41 -2.12
CA ALA A 65 0.66 -11.48 -1.15
C ALA A 65 1.32 -11.17 0.20
N TYR A 66 2.55 -10.65 0.20
CA TYR A 66 3.22 -10.17 1.41
C TYR A 66 2.40 -9.09 2.10
N THR A 67 1.89 -8.11 1.35
CA THR A 67 1.11 -6.99 1.91
C THR A 67 -0.17 -7.47 2.58
N ILE A 68 -0.90 -8.41 1.97
CA ILE A 68 -2.13 -8.99 2.57
C ILE A 68 -1.79 -9.73 3.87
N GLY A 69 -0.72 -10.51 3.88
CA GLY A 69 -0.25 -11.17 5.09
C GLY A 69 0.14 -10.19 6.21
N LEU A 70 0.74 -9.06 5.83
CA LEU A 70 1.17 -8.02 6.73
C LEU A 70 0.03 -7.30 7.45
N TYR A 71 -1.17 -7.22 6.87
CA TYR A 71 -2.29 -6.48 7.48
C TYR A 71 -2.62 -6.97 8.91
N LYS A 72 -2.64 -8.28 9.13
CA LYS A 72 -2.88 -8.83 10.48
C LYS A 72 -1.75 -8.50 11.46
N GLU A 73 -0.52 -8.46 10.95
CA GLU A 73 0.66 -8.14 11.76
C GLU A 73 0.64 -6.67 12.19
N ILE A 74 0.42 -5.75 11.26
CA ILE A 74 0.39 -4.31 11.58
C ILE A 74 -0.81 -3.92 12.44
N GLU A 75 -1.97 -4.58 12.31
CA GLU A 75 -3.08 -4.40 13.26
C GLU A 75 -2.66 -4.76 14.68
N LYS A 76 -2.02 -5.90 14.86
CA LYS A 76 -1.54 -6.34 16.17
C LYS A 76 -0.47 -5.40 16.74
N GLU A 77 0.50 -4.99 15.93
CA GLU A 77 1.58 -4.10 16.35
C GLU A 77 1.10 -2.69 16.68
N SER A 78 0.21 -2.15 15.85
CA SER A 78 -0.28 -0.77 15.97
C SER A 78 -1.45 -0.59 16.92
N GLY A 79 -2.19 -1.67 17.22
CA GLY A 79 -3.49 -1.61 17.88
C GLY A 79 -4.55 -0.84 17.06
N HIS A 80 -4.37 -0.71 15.74
CA HIS A 80 -5.26 0.03 14.86
C HIS A 80 -5.75 -0.85 13.70
N SER A 81 -7.07 -0.89 13.51
CA SER A 81 -7.64 -1.72 12.45
C SER A 81 -7.29 -1.19 11.06
N VAL A 82 -6.91 -2.08 10.15
CA VAL A 82 -6.80 -1.81 8.72
C VAL A 82 -8.11 -2.06 7.98
N GLY A 83 -9.14 -2.56 8.67
CA GLY A 83 -10.44 -2.89 8.10
C GLY A 83 -10.38 -4.00 7.06
N PHE A 84 -9.38 -4.91 7.12
CA PHE A 84 -9.24 -5.97 6.13
C PHE A 84 -10.38 -6.98 6.23
N LYS A 85 -11.10 -7.14 5.13
CA LYS A 85 -12.14 -8.15 4.95
C LYS A 85 -11.75 -9.05 3.77
N PRO A 86 -11.41 -10.31 4.01
CA PRO A 86 -11.10 -11.29 2.97
C PRO A 86 -12.40 -11.76 2.30
N SER A 87 -13.04 -10.87 1.54
CA SER A 87 -14.29 -11.16 0.84
C SER A 87 -14.09 -12.02 -0.39
N GLY A 88 -12.85 -12.22 -0.80
CA GLY A 88 -12.47 -12.79 -2.08
C GLY A 88 -12.70 -11.83 -3.26
N GLY A 89 -12.23 -12.22 -4.43
CA GLY A 89 -12.36 -11.46 -5.67
C GLY A 89 -12.79 -12.33 -6.85
N PHE A 90 -13.58 -11.75 -7.75
CA PHE A 90 -13.94 -12.38 -9.02
C PHE A 90 -13.26 -11.71 -10.19
N TYR A 91 -12.73 -12.52 -11.08
CA TYR A 91 -12.30 -12.13 -12.40
C TYR A 91 -13.23 -12.78 -13.41
N LEU A 92 -14.03 -11.96 -14.10
CA LEU A 92 -15.11 -12.43 -14.96
C LEU A 92 -14.77 -12.22 -16.42
N ALA A 93 -14.84 -13.25 -17.24
CA ALA A 93 -14.61 -13.19 -18.67
C ALA A 93 -15.95 -13.11 -19.42
N SER A 94 -16.15 -12.03 -20.19
CA SER A 94 -17.33 -11.84 -21.02
C SER A 94 -17.19 -12.35 -22.46
N ASN A 95 -16.00 -12.81 -22.86
CA ASN A 95 -15.70 -13.36 -24.18
C ASN A 95 -14.52 -14.34 -24.12
N GLU A 96 -14.27 -15.05 -25.20
CA GLU A 96 -13.23 -16.08 -25.28
C GLU A 96 -11.81 -15.54 -25.06
N VAL A 97 -11.53 -14.32 -25.54
CA VAL A 97 -10.20 -13.69 -25.35
C VAL A 97 -9.91 -13.48 -23.85
N TRP A 98 -10.87 -13.00 -23.10
CA TRP A 98 -10.77 -12.83 -21.66
C TRP A 98 -10.78 -14.18 -20.92
N ALA A 99 -11.55 -15.17 -21.42
CA ALA A 99 -11.52 -16.53 -20.85
C ALA A 99 -10.13 -17.15 -20.96
N ASP A 100 -9.49 -17.04 -22.11
CA ASP A 100 -8.13 -17.52 -22.32
C ASP A 100 -7.09 -16.73 -21.51
N TYR A 101 -7.30 -15.44 -21.33
CA TYR A 101 -6.49 -14.65 -20.40
C TYR A 101 -6.59 -15.20 -18.97
N LEU A 102 -7.78 -15.43 -18.45
CA LEU A 102 -7.99 -15.96 -17.09
C LEU A 102 -7.41 -17.38 -16.91
N LYS A 103 -7.46 -18.22 -17.93
CA LYS A 103 -6.82 -19.56 -17.90
C LYS A 103 -5.29 -19.43 -17.73
N ARG A 104 -4.66 -18.48 -18.44
CA ARG A 104 -3.23 -18.19 -18.29
C ARG A 104 -2.90 -17.62 -16.90
N GLU A 105 -3.70 -16.69 -16.41
CA GLU A 105 -3.50 -16.10 -15.07
C GLU A 105 -3.59 -17.17 -13.97
N ARG A 106 -4.58 -18.07 -14.04
CA ARG A 106 -4.68 -19.18 -13.09
C ARG A 106 -3.44 -20.10 -13.16
N SER A 107 -2.91 -20.34 -14.35
CA SER A 107 -1.70 -21.16 -14.51
C SER A 107 -0.48 -20.51 -13.85
N LYS A 108 -0.32 -19.19 -14.00
CA LYS A 108 0.71 -18.41 -13.31
C LYS A 108 0.51 -18.43 -11.79
N ALA A 109 -0.73 -18.22 -11.33
CA ALA A 109 -1.06 -18.25 -9.90
C ALA A 109 -0.66 -19.59 -9.25
N ARG A 110 -0.94 -20.72 -9.91
CA ARG A 110 -0.51 -22.05 -9.46
C ARG A 110 1.02 -22.17 -9.34
N TYR A 111 1.74 -21.66 -10.31
CA TYR A 111 3.21 -21.64 -10.27
C TYR A 111 3.74 -20.84 -9.09
N MET A 112 3.03 -19.79 -8.68
CA MET A 112 3.36 -18.94 -7.53
C MET A 112 2.83 -19.47 -6.19
N GLY A 113 2.12 -20.61 -6.18
CA GLY A 113 1.50 -21.17 -4.98
C GLY A 113 0.28 -20.38 -4.50
N LEU A 114 -0.38 -19.63 -5.40
CA LEU A 114 -1.62 -18.91 -5.11
C LEU A 114 -2.83 -19.81 -5.39
N ASP A 115 -3.80 -19.77 -4.48
CA ASP A 115 -4.93 -20.67 -4.47
C ASP A 115 -6.14 -20.07 -5.19
N GLN A 116 -6.05 -20.03 -6.52
CA GLN A 116 -7.12 -19.54 -7.39
C GLN A 116 -7.82 -20.70 -8.09
N GLU A 117 -9.13 -20.64 -8.20
CA GLU A 117 -9.93 -21.66 -8.84
C GLU A 117 -11.02 -21.11 -9.75
N PHE A 118 -11.36 -21.87 -10.79
CA PHE A 118 -12.56 -21.59 -11.57
C PHE A 118 -13.78 -22.04 -10.77
N ILE A 119 -14.77 -21.16 -10.71
CA ILE A 119 -16.06 -21.44 -10.08
C ILE A 119 -17.19 -21.30 -11.09
N SER A 120 -18.34 -21.91 -10.82
CA SER A 120 -19.50 -21.77 -11.68
C SER A 120 -20.10 -20.36 -11.59
N LEU A 121 -20.75 -19.93 -12.66
CA LEU A 121 -21.44 -18.63 -12.69
C LEU A 121 -22.63 -18.60 -11.71
N GLU A 122 -23.18 -19.76 -11.34
CA GLU A 122 -24.19 -19.90 -10.30
C GLU A 122 -23.61 -19.61 -8.91
N GLU A 123 -22.40 -20.06 -8.63
CA GLU A 123 -21.68 -19.71 -7.39
C GLU A 123 -21.34 -18.23 -7.34
N VAL A 124 -20.93 -17.64 -8.47
CA VAL A 124 -20.76 -16.19 -8.57
C VAL A 124 -22.05 -15.47 -8.16
N LYS A 125 -23.20 -15.90 -8.70
CA LYS A 125 -24.49 -15.30 -8.37
C LYS A 125 -24.86 -15.43 -6.90
N LYS A 126 -24.54 -16.58 -6.27
CA LYS A 126 -24.76 -16.77 -4.83
C LYS A 126 -23.89 -15.83 -3.98
N LYS A 127 -22.61 -15.70 -4.35
CA LYS A 127 -21.67 -14.85 -3.62
C LYS A 127 -21.93 -13.35 -3.86
N HIS A 128 -22.37 -12.97 -5.05
CA HIS A 128 -22.64 -11.58 -5.42
C HIS A 128 -23.98 -11.46 -6.19
N PRO A 129 -25.11 -11.29 -5.48
CA PRO A 129 -26.44 -11.33 -6.07
C PRO A 129 -26.75 -10.26 -7.13
N LEU A 130 -25.95 -9.18 -7.21
CA LEU A 130 -26.14 -8.12 -8.21
C LEU A 130 -25.52 -8.44 -9.57
N ILE A 131 -24.65 -9.45 -9.67
CA ILE A 131 -24.05 -9.85 -10.94
C ILE A 131 -25.09 -10.59 -11.79
N ASP A 132 -25.17 -10.25 -13.07
CA ASP A 132 -25.90 -11.02 -14.08
C ASP A 132 -24.98 -12.06 -14.72
N PRO A 133 -25.10 -13.35 -14.35
CA PRO A 133 -24.19 -14.39 -14.81
C PRO A 133 -24.30 -14.66 -16.32
N SER A 134 -25.44 -14.34 -16.96
CA SER A 134 -25.65 -14.58 -18.39
C SER A 134 -24.69 -13.80 -19.30
N ARG A 135 -24.00 -12.80 -18.75
CA ARG A 135 -23.05 -11.94 -19.46
C ARG A 135 -21.63 -12.49 -19.50
N TYR A 136 -21.37 -13.61 -18.84
CA TYR A 136 -20.03 -14.13 -18.67
C TYR A 136 -19.91 -15.58 -19.09
N LEU A 137 -18.70 -15.97 -19.53
CA LEU A 137 -18.38 -17.32 -19.97
C LEU A 137 -17.58 -18.07 -18.91
N LEU A 138 -16.80 -17.36 -18.11
CA LEU A 138 -15.88 -17.95 -17.14
C LEU A 138 -15.71 -17.03 -15.94
N ALA A 139 -15.57 -17.62 -14.77
CA ALA A 139 -15.25 -16.93 -13.53
C ALA A 139 -14.04 -17.56 -12.85
N LEU A 140 -13.02 -16.75 -12.57
CA LEU A 140 -11.88 -17.11 -11.72
C LEU A 140 -12.10 -16.47 -10.35
N TRP A 141 -12.02 -17.26 -9.28
CA TRP A 141 -12.16 -16.85 -7.90
C TRP A 141 -10.80 -16.83 -7.20
N ASP A 142 -10.52 -15.74 -6.52
CA ASP A 142 -9.38 -15.63 -5.61
C ASP A 142 -9.90 -15.48 -4.17
N PRO A 143 -9.65 -16.47 -3.29
CA PRO A 143 -10.18 -16.46 -1.92
C PRO A 143 -9.44 -15.48 -0.99
N ILE A 144 -8.23 -15.05 -1.33
CA ILE A 144 -7.42 -14.17 -0.49
C ILE A 144 -7.55 -12.69 -0.84
N ASP A 145 -8.16 -12.39 -1.97
CA ASP A 145 -8.54 -11.02 -2.32
C ASP A 145 -9.54 -10.44 -1.31
N GLY A 146 -9.62 -9.13 -1.26
CA GLY A 146 -10.54 -8.49 -0.33
C GLY A 146 -10.53 -6.98 -0.40
N GLU A 147 -10.95 -6.37 0.68
CA GLU A 147 -10.99 -4.92 0.83
C GLU A 147 -10.35 -4.47 2.15
N VAL A 148 -9.84 -3.25 2.18
CA VAL A 148 -9.28 -2.58 3.35
C VAL A 148 -9.86 -1.18 3.49
N ASP A 149 -9.75 -0.58 4.67
CA ASP A 149 -9.84 0.86 4.82
C ASP A 149 -8.49 1.52 4.47
N PRO A 150 -8.37 2.26 3.37
CA PRO A 150 -7.10 2.87 2.97
C PRO A 150 -6.52 3.83 4.01
N SER A 151 -7.39 4.55 4.72
CA SER A 151 -6.98 5.42 5.82
C SER A 151 -6.53 4.58 7.01
N GLY A 152 -7.28 3.55 7.37
CA GLY A 152 -6.94 2.61 8.43
C GLY A 152 -5.57 1.97 8.22
N VAL A 153 -5.28 1.50 7.00
CA VAL A 153 -3.95 0.95 6.63
C VAL A 153 -2.85 1.99 6.84
N THR A 154 -3.07 3.22 6.39
CA THR A 154 -2.08 4.30 6.51
C THR A 154 -1.78 4.62 7.98
N TYR A 155 -2.82 4.75 8.81
CA TYR A 155 -2.67 4.99 10.25
C TYR A 155 -2.05 3.80 10.98
N ALA A 156 -2.38 2.58 10.59
CA ALA A 156 -1.78 1.37 11.16
C ALA A 156 -0.26 1.34 10.91
N PHE A 157 0.18 1.59 9.67
CA PHE A 157 1.61 1.73 9.37
C PHE A 157 2.30 2.82 10.21
N ALA A 158 1.70 4.01 10.28
CA ALA A 158 2.28 5.12 11.04
C ALA A 158 2.39 4.81 12.54
N LYS A 159 1.37 4.16 13.12
CA LYS A 159 1.37 3.75 14.54
C LYS A 159 2.36 2.61 14.79
N ALA A 160 2.38 1.59 13.95
CA ALA A 160 3.35 0.50 14.05
C ALA A 160 4.79 1.01 13.90
N ALA A 161 5.05 1.98 13.01
CA ALA A 161 6.36 2.62 12.91
C ALA A 161 6.80 3.26 14.23
N LYS A 162 5.88 3.91 14.97
CA LYS A 162 6.19 4.47 16.31
C LYS A 162 6.60 3.39 17.31
N VAL A 163 5.99 2.23 17.26
CA VAL A 163 6.37 1.09 18.13
C VAL A 163 7.84 0.72 17.91
N HIS A 164 8.31 0.80 16.66
CA HIS A 164 9.69 0.53 16.28
C HIS A 164 10.63 1.76 16.35
N GLY A 165 10.17 2.89 16.92
CA GLY A 165 10.97 4.10 17.12
C GLY A 165 10.95 5.11 15.99
N GLY A 166 10.19 4.88 14.92
CA GLY A 166 9.92 5.85 13.86
C GLY A 166 9.12 7.05 14.37
N LYS A 167 9.37 8.22 13.81
CA LYS A 167 8.68 9.46 14.18
C LYS A 167 7.97 10.07 12.99
N TYR A 168 6.80 10.68 13.20
CA TYR A 168 6.17 11.50 12.17
C TYR A 168 5.64 12.80 12.76
N TYR A 169 5.64 13.83 11.92
CA TYR A 169 5.12 15.16 12.24
C TYR A 169 4.14 15.56 11.15
N THR A 170 2.90 15.78 11.56
CA THR A 170 1.83 16.38 10.74
C THR A 170 1.90 17.91 10.78
N HIS A 171 1.16 18.59 9.92
CA HIS A 171 1.14 20.04 9.80
C HIS A 171 2.55 20.65 9.68
N THR A 172 3.43 19.97 8.94
CA THR A 172 4.82 20.38 8.73
C THR A 172 5.12 20.42 7.24
N VAL A 173 5.14 21.62 6.71
CA VAL A 173 5.32 21.85 5.27
C VAL A 173 6.80 21.83 4.92
N VAL A 174 7.21 20.89 4.08
CA VAL A 174 8.53 20.94 3.44
C VAL A 174 8.46 21.94 2.29
N LYS A 175 9.28 22.98 2.37
CA LYS A 175 9.33 24.07 1.40
C LYS A 175 10.37 23.82 0.32
N ASP A 176 11.49 23.20 0.69
CA ASP A 176 12.61 22.95 -0.22
C ASP A 176 13.47 21.81 0.31
N THR A 177 14.26 21.20 -0.58
CA THR A 177 15.30 20.22 -0.23
C THR A 177 16.58 20.55 -1.00
N LYS A 178 17.71 20.65 -0.30
CA LYS A 178 19.01 20.99 -0.90
C LYS A 178 20.03 19.93 -0.56
N GLN A 179 20.65 19.35 -1.58
CA GLN A 179 21.79 18.47 -1.38
C GLN A 179 23.03 19.28 -1.08
N ARG A 180 23.76 18.86 -0.06
CA ARG A 180 25.06 19.43 0.32
C ARG A 180 26.18 18.76 -0.46
N GLN A 181 27.38 19.37 -0.41
CA GLN A 181 28.59 18.83 -1.07
C GLN A 181 29.02 17.47 -0.50
N ASP A 182 28.74 17.21 0.78
CA ASP A 182 29.01 15.92 1.45
C ASP A 182 27.98 14.83 1.15
N GLY A 183 27.00 15.10 0.26
CA GLY A 183 25.93 14.18 -0.10
C GLY A 183 24.75 14.17 0.85
N SER A 184 24.82 14.82 2.00
CA SER A 184 23.67 14.98 2.91
C SER A 184 22.64 15.99 2.38
N TRP A 185 21.48 16.09 3.05
CA TRP A 185 20.38 16.92 2.60
C TRP A 185 19.94 17.91 3.68
N ASP A 186 19.70 19.14 3.29
CA ASP A 186 18.92 20.08 4.09
C ASP A 186 17.47 20.05 3.67
N VAL A 187 16.62 19.56 4.56
CA VAL A 187 15.15 19.59 4.39
C VAL A 187 14.62 20.81 5.10
N ILE A 188 14.17 21.79 4.31
CA ILE A 188 13.72 23.11 4.76
C ILE A 188 12.22 23.08 5.00
N THR A 189 11.77 23.32 6.23
CA THR A 189 10.36 23.30 6.58
C THR A 189 9.89 24.65 7.13
N ASP A 190 8.58 24.80 7.30
CA ASP A 190 7.98 25.96 7.98
C ASP A 190 8.22 25.97 9.51
N LYS A 191 8.72 24.85 10.06
CA LYS A 191 8.99 24.70 11.51
C LYS A 191 10.48 24.50 11.85
N GLY A 192 11.36 24.83 10.91
CA GLY A 192 12.81 24.68 11.05
C GLY A 192 13.37 23.67 10.06
N ASN A 193 14.70 23.56 10.03
CA ASN A 193 15.41 22.71 9.08
C ASN A 193 15.83 21.40 9.73
N ILE A 194 15.84 20.32 8.93
CA ILE A 194 16.37 19.01 9.32
C ILE A 194 17.53 18.68 8.39
N ASN A 195 18.70 18.39 8.98
CA ASN A 195 19.80 17.80 8.24
C ASN A 195 19.58 16.28 8.16
N ALA A 196 19.60 15.71 6.96
CA ALA A 196 19.33 14.30 6.73
C ALA A 196 20.45 13.66 5.89
N ALA A 197 20.86 12.44 6.26
CA ALA A 197 21.74 11.66 5.41
C ALA A 197 21.06 11.25 4.11
N VAL A 198 19.75 10.95 4.17
CA VAL A 198 18.91 10.60 3.02
C VAL A 198 17.59 11.36 3.10
N SER A 199 17.17 11.95 1.97
CA SER A 199 15.83 12.50 1.80
C SER A 199 15.06 11.62 0.81
N TYR A 200 13.95 11.04 1.25
CA TYR A 200 13.05 10.28 0.41
C TYR A 200 11.79 11.10 0.13
N THR A 201 11.66 11.56 -1.11
CA THR A 201 10.44 12.23 -1.58
C THR A 201 9.54 11.19 -2.20
N HIS A 202 8.39 10.94 -1.60
CA HIS A 202 7.35 10.14 -2.21
C HIS A 202 6.88 10.83 -3.50
N LEU A 203 6.85 10.05 -4.57
CA LEU A 203 6.47 10.38 -5.95
C LEU A 203 5.36 11.45 -6.11
N THR A 204 5.71 12.69 -5.98
CA THR A 204 5.11 13.70 -6.80
C THR A 204 6.21 14.16 -7.74
N LEU A 205 6.22 13.61 -8.95
CA LEU A 205 6.77 14.39 -10.06
C LEU A 205 6.13 15.76 -9.94
N PRO A 206 6.93 16.86 -9.91
CA PRO A 206 6.33 18.18 -10.01
C PRO A 206 5.63 18.20 -11.36
N THR A 207 4.33 18.01 -11.35
CA THR A 207 3.49 18.48 -12.44
C THR A 207 3.63 19.99 -12.41
N LYS A 208 4.57 20.49 -13.19
CA LYS A 208 4.51 21.88 -13.60
C LYS A 208 3.17 22.03 -14.33
N ALA A 209 2.21 22.65 -13.62
CA ALA A 209 1.08 23.25 -14.28
C ALA A 209 1.58 24.39 -15.18
#